data_5e3e721702da22db605c76ccc05152a0
#
_entry.id   5e3e721702da22db605c76ccc05152a0
#
_cell.length_a   1.000
_cell.length_b   1.000
_cell.length_c   1.000
_cell.angle_alpha   90.00
_cell.angle_beta   90.00
_cell.angle_gamma   90.00
#
_symmetry.space_group_name_H-M   'P 1'
#
loop_
_entity.id
_entity.type
_entity.pdbx_description
1 polymer ?
#
loop_
_entity_poly.entity_id
_entity_poly.type
_entity_poly.pdbx_seq_one_letter_code
_entity_poly.pdbx_strand_id
1 'polypeptide(L)'
;FGDALEAVRLALAAAGRSMELPLAVPGVQEAPLSGGVGVPPGAENGKAGRQWIDLLHDVTVADAEIALAEGYAHVEHMKRYTTIGMAPDQGKTSHLNALHWLASQTSKSPAAVGTTTFRPPYTPVTLGAIAGRQIGPRYAPTRRLPAHAEHESLGAHWMEAGGWLRPACYPKKGESPRQAVLREASSVRAGVGLFDASPLGKIEVTGPDAAKFLDHFYVNSVARLEDGRVRYGLMLNENGVIIDDGTVARLGRERFVVTTTSGGASRVAAWLEEWRQCEWPGLEVFVTPVTTHWATFAIAGPRARQ
;
A
#
# COMPACT_ATOMS: atom_id res chain seq x y z
N PHE A 1 -11.59 -20.79 -25.51
CA PHE A 1 -12.79 -20.66 -24.67
C PHE A 1 -13.69 -21.91 -24.85
N GLY A 2 -13.89 -22.40 -26.09
CA GLY A 2 -14.65 -23.63 -26.39
C GLY A 2 -14.07 -24.86 -25.68
N ASP A 3 -12.76 -25.04 -25.73
CA ASP A 3 -12.06 -26.19 -25.13
C ASP A 3 -12.16 -26.21 -23.59
N ALA A 4 -12.16 -25.03 -22.95
CA ALA A 4 -12.32 -24.95 -21.50
C ALA A 4 -13.73 -25.29 -21.03
N LEU A 5 -14.76 -24.92 -21.80
CA LEU A 5 -16.15 -25.27 -21.53
C LEU A 5 -16.39 -26.75 -21.72
N GLU A 6 -15.80 -27.36 -22.75
CA GLU A 6 -15.90 -28.81 -23.00
C GLU A 6 -15.20 -29.61 -21.90
N ALA A 7 -14.02 -29.15 -21.41
CA ALA A 7 -13.34 -29.77 -20.29
C ALA A 7 -14.18 -29.72 -19.00
N VAL A 8 -14.85 -28.60 -18.74
CA VAL A 8 -15.78 -28.47 -17.60
C VAL A 8 -16.98 -29.38 -17.75
N ARG A 9 -17.57 -29.49 -18.96
CA ARG A 9 -18.68 -30.39 -19.26
C ARG A 9 -18.31 -31.86 -19.01
N LEU A 10 -17.13 -32.25 -19.46
CA LEU A 10 -16.62 -33.63 -19.25
C LEU A 10 -16.35 -33.93 -17.78
N ALA A 11 -15.78 -32.98 -17.03
CA ALA A 11 -15.54 -33.13 -15.60
C ALA A 11 -16.84 -33.22 -14.79
N LEU A 12 -17.88 -32.47 -15.15
CA LEU A 12 -19.18 -32.52 -14.52
C LEU A 12 -19.91 -33.84 -14.84
N ALA A 13 -19.84 -34.32 -16.09
CA ALA A 13 -20.39 -35.59 -16.49
C ALA A 13 -19.73 -36.76 -15.75
N ALA A 14 -18.41 -36.75 -15.56
CA ALA A 14 -17.67 -37.72 -14.77
C ALA A 14 -18.05 -37.68 -13.27
N ALA A 15 -18.51 -36.55 -12.76
CA ALA A 15 -19.03 -36.40 -11.40
C ALA A 15 -20.54 -36.71 -11.27
N GLY A 16 -21.20 -37.24 -12.32
CA GLY A 16 -22.62 -37.54 -12.32
C GLY A 16 -23.53 -36.30 -12.25
N ARG A 17 -23.03 -35.14 -12.63
CA ARG A 17 -23.77 -33.87 -12.68
C ARG A 17 -23.96 -33.44 -14.13
N SER A 18 -25.17 -33.10 -14.51
CA SER A 18 -25.47 -32.43 -15.77
C SER A 18 -25.74 -30.97 -15.49
N MET A 19 -25.07 -30.07 -16.20
CA MET A 19 -25.37 -28.65 -16.20
C MET A 19 -25.70 -28.26 -17.64
N GLU A 20 -26.94 -27.89 -17.90
CA GLU A 20 -27.27 -27.16 -19.11
C GLU A 20 -26.69 -25.75 -18.93
N LEU A 21 -25.63 -25.45 -19.67
CA LEU A 21 -25.09 -24.12 -19.76
C LEU A 21 -25.91 -23.34 -20.79
N PRO A 22 -26.78 -22.40 -20.40
CA PRO A 22 -27.45 -21.52 -21.34
C PRO A 22 -26.47 -20.40 -21.76
N LEU A 23 -25.39 -20.78 -22.42
CA LEU A 23 -24.49 -19.85 -23.04
C LEU A 23 -24.54 -20.06 -24.55
N ALA A 24 -25.57 -19.48 -25.17
CA ALA A 24 -25.36 -18.90 -26.46
C ALA A 24 -24.34 -17.78 -26.25
N VAL A 25 -23.05 -18.06 -26.44
CA VAL A 25 -22.02 -17.03 -26.60
C VAL A 25 -22.55 -16.22 -27.77
N PRO A 26 -22.95 -14.92 -27.60
CA PRO A 26 -23.28 -14.08 -28.74
C PRO A 26 -22.06 -14.18 -29.64
N GLY A 27 -22.28 -14.52 -30.93
CA GLY A 27 -21.18 -14.63 -31.85
C GLY A 27 -20.37 -13.36 -31.74
N VAL A 28 -19.21 -13.47 -31.13
CA VAL A 28 -18.22 -12.42 -31.16
C VAL A 28 -17.89 -12.34 -32.65
N GLN A 29 -18.53 -11.42 -33.35
CA GLN A 29 -17.99 -10.96 -34.61
C GLN A 29 -16.57 -10.50 -34.22
N GLU A 30 -15.57 -11.27 -34.64
CA GLU A 30 -14.22 -10.79 -34.64
C GLU A 30 -14.27 -9.51 -35.48
N ALA A 31 -14.44 -8.38 -34.80
CA ALA A 31 -14.16 -7.11 -35.43
C ALA A 31 -12.71 -7.27 -35.92
N PRO A 32 -12.45 -7.11 -37.22
CA PRO A 32 -11.09 -7.15 -37.67
C PRO A 32 -10.32 -6.19 -36.78
N LEU A 33 -9.18 -6.62 -36.22
CA LEU A 33 -8.26 -5.78 -35.48
C LEU A 33 -7.65 -4.78 -36.48
N SER A 34 -8.52 -3.92 -37.02
CA SER A 34 -8.17 -2.87 -37.99
C SER A 34 -7.67 -1.60 -37.32
N GLY A 35 -7.62 -1.58 -35.99
CA GLY A 35 -6.78 -0.64 -35.27
C GLY A 35 -5.47 -1.32 -35.01
N GLY A 36 -4.46 -1.08 -35.83
CA GLY A 36 -3.13 -1.66 -35.62
C GLY A 36 -2.72 -1.39 -34.18
N VAL A 37 -2.36 -2.48 -33.46
CA VAL A 37 -1.44 -2.34 -32.33
C VAL A 37 -0.15 -1.83 -32.98
N GLY A 38 -0.11 -0.51 -33.21
CA GLY A 38 1.02 0.17 -33.82
C GLY A 38 1.97 0.59 -32.72
N VAL A 39 3.23 0.64 -33.05
CA VAL A 39 4.18 1.50 -32.35
C VAL A 39 3.49 2.85 -32.14
N PRO A 40 3.43 3.39 -30.91
CA PRO A 40 2.82 4.69 -30.68
C PRO A 40 3.33 5.70 -31.70
N PRO A 41 2.45 6.47 -32.39
CA PRO A 41 2.92 7.42 -33.39
C PRO A 41 3.97 8.33 -32.76
N GLY A 42 5.09 8.47 -33.41
CA GLY A 42 6.08 9.48 -33.05
C GLY A 42 5.40 10.84 -33.06
N ALA A 43 5.75 11.70 -32.11
CA ALA A 43 5.13 13.03 -31.99
C ALA A 43 5.18 13.75 -33.34
N GLU A 44 4.04 14.17 -33.84
CA GLU A 44 3.85 14.77 -35.16
C GLU A 44 4.63 16.09 -35.41
N ASN A 45 5.39 16.58 -34.44
CA ASN A 45 6.11 17.85 -34.49
C ASN A 45 7.63 17.75 -34.36
N GLY A 46 8.26 16.66 -34.81
CA GLY A 46 9.72 16.56 -34.91
C GLY A 46 10.49 16.47 -33.57
N LYS A 47 9.81 16.48 -32.44
CA LYS A 47 10.38 16.09 -31.14
C LYS A 47 9.83 14.71 -30.82
N ALA A 48 10.59 13.68 -31.22
CA ALA A 48 10.30 12.31 -30.85
C ALA A 48 10.29 12.21 -29.32
N GLY A 49 9.09 12.16 -28.72
CA GLY A 49 8.94 11.79 -27.32
C GLY A 49 9.41 10.34 -27.13
N ARG A 50 9.72 9.97 -25.90
CA ARG A 50 10.04 8.58 -25.58
C ARG A 50 8.85 7.68 -25.93
N GLN A 51 9.07 6.65 -26.72
CA GLN A 51 8.08 5.66 -27.09
C GLN A 51 8.21 4.48 -26.13
N TRP A 52 7.27 4.34 -25.20
CA TRP A 52 7.28 3.31 -24.18
C TRP A 52 6.69 2.00 -24.71
N ILE A 53 7.38 0.89 -24.48
CA ILE A 53 6.89 -0.46 -24.73
C ILE A 53 6.40 -1.10 -23.42
N ASP A 54 7.18 -0.96 -22.36
CA ASP A 54 6.85 -1.50 -21.04
C ASP A 54 6.95 -0.40 -19.99
N LEU A 55 5.79 0.02 -19.46
CA LEU A 55 5.71 1.11 -18.49
C LEU A 55 6.12 0.67 -17.07
N LEU A 56 6.10 -0.64 -16.77
CA LEU A 56 6.44 -1.15 -15.44
C LEU A 56 7.96 -1.27 -15.24
N HIS A 57 8.70 -1.47 -16.33
CA HIS A 57 10.17 -1.54 -16.30
C HIS A 57 10.83 -0.43 -17.09
N ASP A 58 10.08 0.63 -17.42
CA ASP A 58 10.59 1.80 -18.15
C ASP A 58 11.31 1.47 -19.47
N VAL A 59 10.87 0.39 -20.17
CA VAL A 59 11.50 -0.01 -21.42
C VAL A 59 10.90 0.73 -22.61
N THR A 60 11.76 1.34 -23.40
CA THR A 60 11.40 2.14 -24.56
C THR A 60 11.72 1.39 -25.88
N VAL A 61 11.24 1.95 -27.00
CA VAL A 61 11.63 1.51 -28.34
C VAL A 61 13.14 1.60 -28.53
N ALA A 62 13.80 2.65 -28.01
CA ALA A 62 15.24 2.81 -28.11
C ALA A 62 16.01 1.66 -27.43
N ASP A 63 15.54 1.17 -26.30
CA ASP A 63 16.15 0.01 -25.64
C ASP A 63 16.00 -1.26 -26.47
N ALA A 64 14.84 -1.43 -27.10
CA ALA A 64 14.60 -2.56 -28.01
C ALA A 64 15.44 -2.45 -29.30
N GLU A 65 15.67 -1.25 -29.82
CA GLU A 65 16.58 -0.99 -30.97
C GLU A 65 18.02 -1.37 -30.62
N ILE A 66 18.51 -1.00 -29.44
CA ILE A 66 19.83 -1.40 -28.94
C ILE A 66 19.94 -2.92 -28.89
N ALA A 67 18.94 -3.58 -28.27
CA ALA A 67 18.91 -5.04 -28.20
C ALA A 67 18.99 -5.69 -29.59
N LEU A 68 18.23 -5.18 -30.56
CA LEU A 68 18.23 -5.70 -31.93
C LEU A 68 19.56 -5.45 -32.63
N ALA A 69 20.17 -4.27 -32.46
CA ALA A 69 21.46 -3.91 -33.01
C ALA A 69 22.60 -4.82 -32.49
N GLU A 70 22.48 -5.26 -31.21
CA GLU A 70 23.40 -6.21 -30.61
C GLU A 70 23.11 -7.68 -30.95
N GLY A 71 22.11 -7.95 -31.81
CA GLY A 71 21.82 -9.28 -32.34
C GLY A 71 20.75 -10.05 -31.59
N TYR A 72 20.07 -9.44 -30.59
CA TYR A 72 18.99 -10.10 -29.85
C TYR A 72 17.63 -10.04 -30.58
N ALA A 73 17.60 -10.59 -31.78
CA ALA A 73 16.44 -10.61 -32.68
C ALA A 73 15.37 -11.65 -32.32
N HIS A 74 15.62 -12.50 -31.32
CA HIS A 74 14.64 -13.44 -30.81
C HIS A 74 13.91 -12.83 -29.59
N VAL A 75 12.58 -12.93 -29.56
CA VAL A 75 11.75 -12.28 -28.54
C VAL A 75 12.16 -12.63 -27.10
N GLU A 76 12.55 -13.87 -26.83
CA GLU A 76 13.01 -14.30 -25.51
C GLU A 76 14.37 -13.72 -25.13
N HIS A 77 15.25 -13.47 -26.10
CA HIS A 77 16.54 -12.83 -25.85
C HIS A 77 16.34 -11.32 -25.63
N MET A 78 15.56 -10.67 -26.49
CA MET A 78 15.20 -9.26 -26.32
C MET A 78 14.54 -9.01 -24.95
N LYS A 79 13.63 -9.90 -24.52
CA LYS A 79 13.03 -9.85 -23.18
C LYS A 79 14.09 -9.83 -22.08
N ARG A 80 15.09 -10.70 -22.15
CA ARG A 80 16.14 -10.80 -21.12
C ARG A 80 17.10 -9.61 -21.14
N TYR A 81 17.37 -9.08 -22.31
CA TYR A 81 18.24 -7.93 -22.47
C TYR A 81 17.59 -6.64 -21.95
N THR A 82 16.33 -6.42 -22.30
CA THR A 82 15.60 -5.17 -22.02
C THR A 82 14.73 -5.23 -20.76
N THR A 83 14.49 -6.43 -20.19
CA THR A 83 13.51 -6.70 -19.12
C THR A 83 12.04 -6.54 -19.52
N ILE A 84 11.71 -6.38 -20.81
CA ILE A 84 10.31 -6.33 -21.29
C ILE A 84 9.51 -7.52 -20.76
N GLY A 85 8.39 -7.26 -20.12
CA GLY A 85 7.46 -8.28 -19.64
C GLY A 85 7.99 -9.11 -18.46
N MET A 86 9.02 -8.65 -17.75
CA MET A 86 9.54 -9.29 -16.54
C MET A 86 8.95 -8.72 -15.25
N ALA A 87 8.15 -7.67 -15.32
CA ALA A 87 7.44 -7.08 -14.20
C ALA A 87 6.36 -8.02 -13.61
N PRO A 88 5.74 -7.71 -12.46
CA PRO A 88 4.71 -8.54 -11.83
C PRO A 88 3.52 -8.89 -12.72
N ASP A 89 3.19 -8.06 -13.71
CA ASP A 89 2.15 -8.34 -14.71
C ASP A 89 2.57 -9.39 -15.74
N GLN A 90 3.84 -9.79 -15.76
CA GLN A 90 4.42 -10.75 -16.70
C GLN A 90 4.15 -10.40 -18.17
N GLY A 91 4.19 -9.10 -18.50
CA GLY A 91 4.03 -8.59 -19.85
C GLY A 91 2.62 -8.58 -20.42
N LYS A 92 1.58 -8.73 -19.58
CA LYS A 92 0.18 -8.66 -20.03
C LYS A 92 -0.15 -7.33 -20.70
N THR A 93 0.51 -6.26 -20.30
CA THR A 93 0.33 -4.91 -20.86
C THR A 93 1.32 -4.54 -21.94
N SER A 94 2.51 -5.18 -21.99
CA SER A 94 3.62 -4.79 -22.86
C SER A 94 3.91 -5.75 -24.02
N HIS A 95 3.58 -7.02 -23.88
CA HIS A 95 3.99 -8.05 -24.85
C HIS A 95 3.48 -7.80 -26.27
N LEU A 96 2.22 -7.41 -26.45
CA LEU A 96 1.68 -7.16 -27.78
C LEU A 96 2.45 -6.06 -28.50
N ASN A 97 2.75 -4.96 -27.79
CA ASN A 97 3.52 -3.86 -28.36
C ASN A 97 4.94 -4.33 -28.76
N ALA A 98 5.61 -5.07 -27.88
CA ALA A 98 6.93 -5.60 -28.12
C ALA A 98 6.96 -6.55 -29.34
N LEU A 99 5.99 -7.46 -29.44
CA LEU A 99 5.89 -8.42 -30.54
C LEU A 99 5.63 -7.74 -31.89
N HIS A 100 4.70 -6.78 -31.93
CA HIS A 100 4.41 -6.03 -33.15
C HIS A 100 5.59 -5.17 -33.58
N TRP A 101 6.27 -4.52 -32.64
CA TRP A 101 7.48 -3.75 -32.94
C TRP A 101 8.57 -4.68 -33.51
N LEU A 102 8.89 -5.79 -32.84
CA LEU A 102 9.91 -6.72 -33.30
C LEU A 102 9.56 -7.35 -34.66
N ALA A 103 8.29 -7.67 -34.88
CA ALA A 103 7.77 -8.18 -36.14
C ALA A 103 8.05 -7.17 -37.27
N SER A 104 7.77 -5.88 -37.07
CA SER A 104 8.01 -4.83 -38.03
C SER A 104 9.49 -4.66 -38.36
N GLN A 105 10.37 -4.73 -37.35
CA GLN A 105 11.83 -4.58 -37.54
C GLN A 105 12.47 -5.78 -38.21
N THR A 106 11.91 -6.98 -38.05
CA THR A 106 12.46 -8.23 -38.59
C THR A 106 11.76 -8.71 -39.86
N SER A 107 10.80 -7.93 -40.40
CA SER A 107 9.96 -8.31 -41.56
C SER A 107 9.26 -9.66 -41.39
N LYS A 108 8.89 -10.01 -40.18
CA LYS A 108 8.15 -11.23 -39.80
C LYS A 108 6.71 -10.91 -39.46
N SER A 109 5.83 -11.91 -39.53
CA SER A 109 4.51 -11.77 -38.89
C SER A 109 4.63 -11.85 -37.37
N PRO A 110 3.72 -11.25 -36.59
CA PRO A 110 3.69 -11.40 -35.13
C PRO A 110 3.64 -12.88 -34.70
N ALA A 111 2.91 -13.71 -35.43
CA ALA A 111 2.85 -15.16 -35.20
C ALA A 111 4.20 -15.85 -35.39
N ALA A 112 5.02 -15.39 -36.34
CA ALA A 112 6.33 -15.95 -36.60
C ALA A 112 7.39 -15.46 -35.58
N VAL A 113 7.20 -14.29 -34.98
CA VAL A 113 8.03 -13.81 -33.87
C VAL A 113 7.80 -14.66 -32.62
N GLY A 114 6.58 -15.13 -32.45
CA GLY A 114 6.15 -15.91 -31.28
C GLY A 114 5.88 -15.03 -30.05
N THR A 115 5.74 -15.68 -28.92
CA THR A 115 5.48 -14.99 -27.64
C THR A 115 6.55 -15.36 -26.60
N THR A 116 6.67 -14.55 -25.57
CA THR A 116 7.60 -14.83 -24.47
C THR A 116 7.01 -15.83 -23.50
N THR A 117 7.84 -16.62 -22.86
CA THR A 117 7.46 -17.54 -21.79
C THR A 117 7.27 -16.78 -20.48
N PHE A 118 6.16 -17.01 -19.83
CA PHE A 118 5.88 -16.49 -18.50
C PHE A 118 6.63 -17.27 -17.43
N ARG A 119 6.94 -16.59 -16.31
CA ARG A 119 7.51 -17.23 -15.12
C ARG A 119 6.47 -17.28 -14.00
N PRO A 120 6.42 -18.36 -13.21
CA PRO A 120 5.58 -18.38 -12.02
C PRO A 120 6.06 -17.31 -10.97
N PRO A 121 5.13 -16.69 -10.27
CA PRO A 121 3.67 -16.78 -10.45
C PRO A 121 3.20 -15.86 -11.59
N TYR A 122 2.43 -16.41 -12.53
CA TYR A 122 1.85 -15.65 -13.65
C TYR A 122 0.83 -14.61 -13.17
N THR A 123 0.07 -14.96 -12.14
CA THR A 123 -0.79 -14.03 -11.38
C THR A 123 -0.15 -13.76 -10.04
N PRO A 124 -0.06 -12.49 -9.59
CA PRO A 124 0.50 -12.15 -8.29
C PRO A 124 -0.16 -12.97 -7.18
N VAL A 125 0.65 -13.55 -6.31
CA VAL A 125 0.20 -14.37 -5.19
C VAL A 125 0.60 -13.66 -3.89
N THR A 126 -0.32 -13.55 -2.95
CA THR A 126 -0.04 -12.94 -1.65
C THR A 126 0.89 -13.84 -0.83
N LEU A 127 1.74 -13.23 0.00
CA LEU A 127 2.61 -13.97 0.92
C LEU A 127 1.80 -14.88 1.85
N GLY A 128 0.58 -14.48 2.22
CA GLY A 128 -0.33 -15.30 3.01
C GLY A 128 -0.76 -16.58 2.30
N ALA A 129 -1.03 -16.52 0.98
CA ALA A 129 -1.36 -17.70 0.19
C ALA A 129 -0.15 -18.66 0.06
N ILE A 130 1.08 -18.10 -0.09
CA ILE A 130 2.32 -18.90 -0.13
C ILE A 130 2.58 -19.58 1.21
N ALA A 131 2.41 -18.86 2.31
CA ALA A 131 2.61 -19.40 3.67
C ALA A 131 1.60 -20.52 3.99
N GLY A 132 0.41 -20.48 3.39
CA GLY A 132 -0.65 -21.47 3.59
C GLY A 132 -1.06 -21.58 5.05
N ARG A 133 -1.12 -22.82 5.58
CA ARG A 133 -1.49 -23.08 6.98
C ARG A 133 -0.28 -23.10 7.95
N GLN A 134 0.93 -23.08 7.44
CA GLN A 134 2.15 -23.08 8.22
C GLN A 134 2.55 -21.66 8.63
N ILE A 135 1.67 -20.99 9.36
CA ILE A 135 1.86 -19.62 9.84
C ILE A 135 2.63 -19.67 11.14
N GLY A 136 3.91 -19.30 11.08
CA GLY A 136 4.74 -19.16 12.27
C GLY A 136 4.60 -17.77 12.95
N PRO A 137 5.24 -17.57 14.08
CA PRO A 137 5.14 -16.32 14.85
C PRO A 137 5.67 -15.06 14.10
N ARG A 138 6.40 -15.28 13.00
CA ARG A 138 6.96 -14.19 12.18
C ARG A 138 6.05 -13.77 11.03
N TYR A 139 4.94 -14.47 10.81
CA TYR A 139 4.00 -14.12 9.74
C TYR A 139 3.27 -12.79 10.01
N ALA A 140 2.84 -12.58 11.25
CA ALA A 140 2.24 -11.34 11.69
C ALA A 140 2.86 -10.94 13.03
N PRO A 141 4.10 -10.41 13.04
CA PRO A 141 4.80 -10.12 14.29
C PRO A 141 4.11 -8.98 15.04
N THR A 142 3.81 -9.22 16.30
CA THR A 142 3.29 -8.20 17.21
C THR A 142 4.44 -7.39 17.79
N ARG A 143 4.34 -6.07 17.71
CA ARG A 143 5.33 -5.14 18.28
C ARG A 143 5.20 -5.09 19.79
N ARG A 144 6.33 -4.92 20.47
CA ARG A 144 6.37 -4.68 21.92
C ARG A 144 6.61 -3.22 22.22
N LEU A 145 6.06 -2.75 23.32
CA LEU A 145 6.25 -1.38 23.81
C LEU A 145 7.69 -1.18 24.32
N PRO A 146 8.22 0.03 24.32
CA PRO A 146 9.51 0.34 24.96
C PRO A 146 9.55 -0.05 26.43
N ALA A 147 8.44 0.15 27.17
CA ALA A 147 8.29 -0.20 28.58
C ALA A 147 7.69 -1.59 28.79
N HIS A 148 7.83 -2.54 27.84
CA HIS A 148 7.20 -3.86 27.91
C HIS A 148 7.60 -4.64 29.18
N ALA A 149 8.87 -4.63 29.54
CA ALA A 149 9.38 -5.36 30.71
C ALA A 149 8.80 -4.81 32.02
N GLU A 150 8.64 -3.51 32.13
CA GLU A 150 8.01 -2.84 33.29
C GLU A 150 6.54 -3.21 33.39
N HIS A 151 5.81 -3.18 32.30
CA HIS A 151 4.41 -3.62 32.28
C HIS A 151 4.26 -5.09 32.65
N GLU A 152 5.17 -5.95 32.20
CA GLU A 152 5.19 -7.37 32.56
C GLU A 152 5.46 -7.57 34.06
N SER A 153 6.43 -6.83 34.63
CA SER A 153 6.73 -6.87 36.05
C SER A 153 5.58 -6.39 36.93
N LEU A 154 4.74 -5.49 36.41
CA LEU A 154 3.52 -5.00 37.07
C LEU A 154 2.33 -5.96 36.92
N GLY A 155 2.50 -7.09 36.25
CA GLY A 155 1.44 -8.09 36.05
C GLY A 155 0.40 -7.66 35.03
N ALA A 156 0.80 -6.99 33.97
CA ALA A 156 -0.09 -6.54 32.90
C ALA A 156 -0.88 -7.71 32.28
N HIS A 157 -2.18 -7.53 32.17
CA HIS A 157 -3.02 -8.34 31.29
C HIS A 157 -2.96 -7.75 29.89
N TRP A 158 -2.50 -8.57 28.92
CA TRP A 158 -2.18 -8.10 27.59
C TRP A 158 -3.35 -8.17 26.60
N MET A 159 -3.39 -7.22 25.68
CA MET A 159 -4.24 -7.25 24.49
C MET A 159 -3.44 -6.86 23.25
N GLU A 160 -3.81 -7.41 22.12
CA GLU A 160 -3.27 -7.01 20.82
C GLU A 160 -4.18 -5.97 20.18
N ALA A 161 -3.63 -4.82 19.80
CA ALA A 161 -4.35 -3.77 19.10
C ALA A 161 -3.41 -3.00 18.18
N GLY A 162 -3.79 -2.87 16.89
CA GLY A 162 -3.00 -2.15 15.88
C GLY A 162 -1.62 -2.75 15.65
N GLY A 163 -1.46 -4.07 15.79
CA GLY A 163 -0.18 -4.77 15.66
C GLY A 163 0.79 -4.56 16.83
N TRP A 164 0.30 -4.09 17.97
CA TRP A 164 1.05 -3.91 19.20
C TRP A 164 0.48 -4.75 20.33
N LEU A 165 1.35 -5.36 21.13
CA LEU A 165 1.00 -5.97 22.39
C LEU A 165 0.95 -4.87 23.47
N ARG A 166 -0.23 -4.60 23.98
CA ARG A 166 -0.51 -3.48 24.89
C ARG A 166 -1.05 -3.98 26.22
N PRO A 167 -0.72 -3.37 27.37
CA PRO A 167 -1.41 -3.65 28.61
C PRO A 167 -2.88 -3.19 28.53
N ALA A 168 -3.81 -4.08 28.79
CA ALA A 168 -5.23 -3.78 28.87
C ALA A 168 -5.62 -3.31 30.26
N CYS A 169 -5.04 -3.92 31.29
CA CYS A 169 -5.22 -3.57 32.70
C CYS A 169 -4.17 -4.32 33.56
N TYR A 170 -4.14 -4.04 34.86
CA TYR A 170 -3.25 -4.67 35.85
C TYR A 170 -4.08 -5.31 36.97
N PRO A 171 -4.59 -6.55 36.78
CA PRO A 171 -5.42 -7.20 37.77
C PRO A 171 -4.68 -7.46 39.07
N LYS A 172 -5.32 -7.19 40.22
CA LYS A 172 -4.84 -7.62 41.53
C LYS A 172 -5.25 -9.06 41.81
N LYS A 173 -4.63 -9.66 42.83
CA LYS A 173 -4.96 -11.04 43.20
C LYS A 173 -6.47 -11.20 43.47
N GLY A 174 -7.10 -12.13 42.76
CA GLY A 174 -8.55 -12.39 42.86
C GLY A 174 -9.45 -11.44 42.08
N GLU A 175 -8.88 -10.47 41.36
CA GLU A 175 -9.61 -9.51 40.55
C GLU A 175 -9.73 -10.01 39.09
N SER A 176 -10.93 -9.93 38.54
CA SER A 176 -11.12 -10.18 37.11
C SER A 176 -10.61 -8.99 36.26
N PRO A 177 -10.24 -9.18 34.99
CA PRO A 177 -9.81 -8.08 34.12
C PRO A 177 -10.82 -6.94 34.04
N ARG A 178 -12.14 -7.25 34.02
CA ARG A 178 -13.20 -6.24 34.02
C ARG A 178 -13.21 -5.40 35.30
N GLN A 179 -13.01 -6.03 36.45
CA GLN A 179 -12.96 -5.31 37.75
C GLN A 179 -11.70 -4.42 37.78
N ALA A 180 -10.56 -4.92 37.30
CA ALA A 180 -9.33 -4.13 37.19
C ALA A 180 -9.53 -2.88 36.33
N VAL A 181 -10.12 -3.00 35.16
CA VAL A 181 -10.42 -1.86 34.27
C VAL A 181 -11.30 -0.83 34.96
N LEU A 182 -12.37 -1.25 35.63
CA LEU A 182 -13.28 -0.34 36.35
C LEU A 182 -12.57 0.39 37.49
N ARG A 183 -11.76 -0.31 38.27
CA ARG A 183 -10.93 0.26 39.35
C ARG A 183 -9.95 1.29 38.81
N GLU A 184 -9.20 0.94 37.76
CA GLU A 184 -8.21 1.82 37.15
C GLU A 184 -8.85 3.07 36.56
N ALA A 185 -9.95 2.93 35.82
CA ALA A 185 -10.69 4.06 35.27
C ALA A 185 -11.21 4.99 36.38
N SER A 186 -11.74 4.44 37.51
CA SER A 186 -12.16 5.21 38.64
C SER A 186 -11.01 5.94 39.34
N SER A 187 -9.86 5.29 39.45
CA SER A 187 -8.64 5.89 40.03
C SER A 187 -8.12 7.08 39.19
N VAL A 188 -8.15 6.97 37.87
CA VAL A 188 -7.76 8.08 36.97
C VAL A 188 -8.75 9.25 37.13
N ARG A 189 -10.05 8.98 37.20
CA ARG A 189 -11.07 10.02 37.34
C ARG A 189 -11.01 10.75 38.71
N ALA A 190 -10.59 10.05 39.76
CA ALA A 190 -10.47 10.61 41.10
C ALA A 190 -9.09 11.25 41.37
N GLY A 191 -8.07 10.87 40.62
CA GLY A 191 -6.67 11.25 40.87
C GLY A 191 -5.87 11.48 39.63
N VAL A 192 -4.93 10.60 39.40
CA VAL A 192 -4.02 10.64 38.20
C VAL A 192 -3.77 9.22 37.72
N GLY A 193 -3.62 9.08 36.41
CA GLY A 193 -3.16 7.85 35.76
C GLY A 193 -2.08 8.11 34.74
N LEU A 194 -1.18 7.15 34.61
CA LEU A 194 -0.17 7.08 33.57
C LEU A 194 -0.59 6.04 32.53
N PHE A 195 -0.54 6.40 31.27
CA PHE A 195 -0.94 5.55 30.16
C PHE A 195 0.21 5.50 29.13
N ASP A 196 0.63 4.29 28.73
CA ASP A 196 1.61 4.12 27.66
C ASP A 196 0.94 4.33 26.29
N ALA A 197 1.22 5.48 25.68
CA ALA A 197 0.70 5.90 24.39
C ALA A 197 1.70 5.63 23.25
N SER A 198 2.79 4.89 23.52
CA SER A 198 3.81 4.57 22.50
C SER A 198 3.27 3.89 21.25
N PRO A 199 2.18 3.07 21.30
CA PRO A 199 1.60 2.47 20.11
C PRO A 199 0.89 3.42 19.15
N LEU A 200 0.48 4.61 19.62
CA LEU A 200 -0.16 5.58 18.74
C LEU A 200 0.79 5.96 17.60
N GLY A 201 0.26 6.07 16.39
CA GLY A 201 1.06 6.51 15.24
C GLY A 201 1.62 7.90 15.48
N LYS A 202 2.85 8.12 15.04
CA LYS A 202 3.50 9.44 15.05
C LYS A 202 4.16 9.65 13.71
N ILE A 203 3.82 10.78 13.09
CA ILE A 203 4.35 11.18 11.79
C ILE A 203 4.89 12.60 11.96
N GLU A 204 6.15 12.79 11.67
CA GLU A 204 6.76 14.10 11.63
C GLU A 204 6.55 14.71 10.24
N VAL A 205 6.03 15.94 10.21
CA VAL A 205 5.83 16.71 8.98
C VAL A 205 6.65 17.98 9.11
N THR A 206 7.61 18.15 8.20
CA THR A 206 8.57 19.26 8.24
C THR A 206 8.63 19.97 6.89
N GLY A 207 9.06 21.21 6.92
CA GLY A 207 9.28 22.05 5.73
C GLY A 207 8.49 23.35 5.76
N PRO A 208 8.86 24.32 4.91
CA PRO A 208 8.21 25.64 4.82
C PRO A 208 6.71 25.56 4.60
N ASP A 209 6.25 24.57 3.82
CA ASP A 209 4.83 24.38 3.49
C ASP A 209 4.10 23.39 4.42
N ALA A 210 4.73 22.89 5.49
CA ALA A 210 4.16 21.86 6.35
C ALA A 210 2.79 22.25 6.94
N ALA A 211 2.64 23.49 7.40
CA ALA A 211 1.37 23.99 7.94
C ALA A 211 0.26 24.03 6.89
N LYS A 212 0.57 24.53 5.70
CA LYS A 212 -0.35 24.59 4.56
C LYS A 212 -0.74 23.17 4.11
N PHE A 213 0.22 22.29 4.01
CA PHE A 213 0.00 20.89 3.64
C PHE A 213 -0.95 20.21 4.62
N LEU A 214 -0.74 20.33 5.92
CA LEU A 214 -1.60 19.72 6.94
C LEU A 214 -3.02 20.32 6.95
N ASP A 215 -3.20 21.59 6.59
CA ASP A 215 -4.54 22.20 6.49
C ASP A 215 -5.46 21.53 5.44
N HIS A 216 -4.89 20.79 4.47
CA HIS A 216 -5.69 20.05 3.50
C HIS A 216 -6.33 18.78 4.05
N PHE A 217 -5.81 18.23 5.15
CA PHE A 217 -6.23 16.95 5.70
C PHE A 217 -7.10 17.05 6.95
N TYR A 218 -6.94 18.14 7.70
CA TYR A 218 -7.63 18.33 8.98
C TYR A 218 -8.81 19.27 8.86
N VAL A 219 -9.91 18.91 9.55
CA VAL A 219 -11.08 19.79 9.67
C VAL A 219 -10.73 21.13 10.31
N ASN A 220 -9.81 21.10 11.28
CA ASN A 220 -9.35 22.29 11.99
C ASN A 220 -8.14 22.89 11.28
N SER A 221 -8.07 24.23 11.20
CA SER A 221 -6.88 24.88 10.65
C SER A 221 -5.65 24.61 11.50
N VAL A 222 -4.67 23.93 10.90
CA VAL A 222 -3.34 23.67 11.48
C VAL A 222 -2.43 24.89 11.31
N ALA A 223 -2.60 25.64 10.22
CA ALA A 223 -1.81 26.86 9.95
C ALA A 223 -1.94 27.93 11.04
N ARG A 224 -3.12 27.97 11.72
CA ARG A 224 -3.37 28.89 12.85
C ARG A 224 -2.89 28.37 14.21
N LEU A 225 -2.32 27.18 14.26
CA LEU A 225 -1.79 26.62 15.51
C LEU A 225 -0.47 27.34 15.84
N GLU A 226 -0.37 27.89 17.04
CA GLU A 226 0.84 28.57 17.52
C GLU A 226 1.96 27.56 17.85
N ASP A 227 3.20 27.98 17.78
CA ASP A 227 4.36 27.18 18.18
C ASP A 227 4.24 26.73 19.65
N GLY A 228 4.58 25.49 19.93
CA GLY A 228 4.44 24.87 21.25
C GLY A 228 3.01 24.47 21.62
N ARG A 229 2.05 24.63 20.73
CA ARG A 229 0.65 24.22 20.97
C ARG A 229 0.32 22.88 20.33
N VAL A 230 -0.68 22.23 20.89
CA VAL A 230 -1.25 20.98 20.43
C VAL A 230 -2.74 21.15 20.19
N ARG A 231 -3.25 20.56 19.12
CA ARG A 231 -4.68 20.53 18.82
C ARG A 231 -5.09 19.12 18.42
N TYR A 232 -6.23 18.69 18.91
CA TYR A 232 -6.90 17.48 18.42
C TYR A 232 -7.60 17.79 17.10
N GLY A 233 -7.55 16.87 16.15
CA GLY A 233 -8.16 17.04 14.83
C GLY A 233 -8.63 15.72 14.23
N LEU A 234 -9.56 15.84 13.30
CA LEU A 234 -10.09 14.74 12.49
C LEU A 234 -9.54 14.86 11.09
N MET A 235 -9.07 13.76 10.55
CA MET A 235 -8.66 13.64 9.15
C MET A 235 -9.82 13.09 8.32
N LEU A 236 -10.16 13.77 7.24
CA LEU A 236 -11.26 13.39 6.35
C LEU A 236 -10.72 13.06 4.96
N ASN A 237 -11.39 12.12 4.29
CA ASN A 237 -11.22 11.95 2.84
C ASN A 237 -12.08 12.97 2.08
N GLU A 238 -12.00 12.94 0.76
CA GLU A 238 -12.67 13.86 -0.17
C GLU A 238 -14.21 13.78 -0.08
N ASN A 239 -14.75 12.69 0.45
CA ASN A 239 -16.18 12.51 0.67
C ASN A 239 -16.63 12.97 2.05
N GLY A 240 -15.76 13.57 2.86
CA GLY A 240 -16.05 13.99 4.23
C GLY A 240 -16.12 12.86 5.24
N VAL A 241 -15.66 11.66 4.90
CA VAL A 241 -15.62 10.52 5.81
C VAL A 241 -14.35 10.56 6.65
N ILE A 242 -14.49 10.38 7.97
CA ILE A 242 -13.36 10.33 8.89
C ILE A 242 -12.53 9.08 8.60
N ILE A 243 -11.26 9.27 8.29
CA ILE A 243 -10.30 8.19 8.03
C ILE A 243 -9.41 7.89 9.22
N ASP A 244 -9.09 8.89 10.01
CA ASP A 244 -8.34 8.77 11.27
C ASP A 244 -8.51 10.04 12.12
N ASP A 245 -8.01 10.00 13.36
CA ASP A 245 -8.02 11.12 14.29
C ASP A 245 -6.73 11.14 15.11
N GLY A 246 -6.44 12.28 15.71
CA GLY A 246 -5.29 12.39 16.57
C GLY A 246 -4.97 13.84 16.93
N THR A 247 -3.77 14.04 17.44
CA THR A 247 -3.29 15.38 17.80
C THR A 247 -2.27 15.88 16.80
N VAL A 248 -2.29 17.18 16.55
CA VAL A 248 -1.26 17.92 15.83
C VAL A 248 -0.51 18.78 16.82
N ALA A 249 0.76 18.49 17.04
CA ALA A 249 1.67 19.28 17.84
C ALA A 249 2.57 20.13 16.95
N ARG A 250 2.54 21.45 17.10
CA ARG A 250 3.47 22.34 16.42
C ARG A 250 4.70 22.55 17.29
N LEU A 251 5.82 21.95 16.91
CA LEU A 251 7.09 22.01 17.65
C LEU A 251 7.93 23.23 17.24
N GLY A 252 7.59 23.87 16.15
CA GLY A 252 8.24 25.06 15.61
C GLY A 252 7.57 25.49 14.31
N ARG A 253 8.07 26.58 13.72
CA ARG A 253 7.48 27.19 12.54
C ARG A 253 7.23 26.19 11.40
N GLU A 254 8.17 25.30 11.17
CA GLU A 254 8.21 24.37 10.03
C GLU A 254 8.25 22.91 10.48
N ARG A 255 7.87 22.62 11.74
CA ARG A 255 7.98 21.28 12.31
C ARG A 255 6.74 20.89 13.10
N PHE A 256 6.09 19.83 12.67
CA PHE A 256 4.89 19.29 13.29
C PHE A 256 5.07 17.80 13.59
N VAL A 257 4.43 17.34 14.67
CA VAL A 257 4.24 15.92 14.93
C VAL A 257 2.74 15.67 14.98
N VAL A 258 2.27 14.81 14.10
CA VAL A 258 0.87 14.38 14.07
C VAL A 258 0.77 12.97 14.62
N THR A 259 -0.26 12.73 15.44
CA THR A 259 -0.57 11.41 15.96
C THR A 259 -1.74 10.80 15.21
N THR A 260 -1.79 9.48 15.17
CA THR A 260 -2.86 8.69 14.56
C THR A 260 -3.26 7.54 15.48
N THR A 261 -4.33 6.82 15.16
CA THR A 261 -4.58 5.54 15.79
C THR A 261 -3.43 4.58 15.53
N SER A 262 -3.21 3.61 16.43
CA SER A 262 -2.11 2.64 16.31
C SER A 262 -2.18 1.81 15.02
N GLY A 263 -3.40 1.43 14.62
CA GLY A 263 -3.63 0.69 13.37
C GLY A 263 -3.60 1.56 12.12
N GLY A 264 -3.84 2.87 12.25
CA GLY A 264 -3.87 3.84 11.17
C GLY A 264 -2.51 4.38 10.74
N ALA A 265 -1.47 4.23 11.58
CA ALA A 265 -0.19 4.90 11.40
C ALA A 265 0.42 4.78 9.99
N SER A 266 0.53 3.54 9.49
CA SER A 266 1.12 3.30 8.15
C SER A 266 0.21 3.77 7.03
N ARG A 267 -1.10 3.60 7.18
CA ARG A 267 -2.10 4.04 6.19
C ARG A 267 -2.10 5.55 6.05
N VAL A 268 -2.13 6.27 7.16
CA VAL A 268 -2.11 7.73 7.16
C VAL A 268 -0.80 8.27 6.58
N ALA A 269 0.35 7.69 6.95
CA ALA A 269 1.64 8.10 6.39
C ALA A 269 1.69 7.89 4.86
N ALA A 270 1.22 6.75 4.37
CA ALA A 270 1.16 6.47 2.93
C ALA A 270 0.19 7.43 2.22
N TRP A 271 -0.96 7.69 2.81
CA TRP A 271 -1.96 8.62 2.26
C TRP A 271 -1.45 10.06 2.17
N LEU A 272 -0.78 10.57 3.23
CA LEU A 272 -0.15 11.89 3.19
C LEU A 272 0.92 11.96 2.09
N GLU A 273 1.73 10.91 1.94
CA GLU A 273 2.80 10.87 0.94
C GLU A 273 2.23 10.79 -0.49
N GLU A 274 1.15 10.04 -0.70
CA GLU A 274 0.45 9.96 -1.99
C GLU A 274 -0.02 11.34 -2.44
N TRP A 275 -0.74 12.06 -1.57
CA TRP A 275 -1.21 13.40 -1.87
C TRP A 275 -0.06 14.39 -2.14
N ARG A 276 1.00 14.30 -1.34
CA ARG A 276 2.20 15.12 -1.53
C ARG A 276 2.81 14.92 -2.92
N GLN A 277 2.92 13.67 -3.35
CA GLN A 277 3.56 13.35 -4.64
C GLN A 277 2.65 13.60 -5.84
N CYS A 278 1.36 13.29 -5.73
CA CYS A 278 0.45 13.33 -6.86
C CYS A 278 -0.21 14.70 -7.06
N GLU A 279 -0.71 15.32 -5.98
CA GLU A 279 -1.50 16.54 -6.08
C GLU A 279 -0.71 17.81 -5.78
N TRP A 280 0.24 17.72 -4.85
CA TRP A 280 1.01 18.91 -4.43
C TRP A 280 2.53 18.68 -4.48
N PRO A 281 3.08 18.23 -5.62
CA PRO A 281 4.52 17.95 -5.75
C PRO A 281 5.41 19.21 -5.63
N GLY A 282 4.82 20.38 -5.79
CA GLY A 282 5.53 21.67 -5.63
C GLY A 282 5.62 22.19 -4.19
N LEU A 283 5.00 21.51 -3.21
CA LEU A 283 5.14 21.92 -1.81
C LEU A 283 6.46 21.44 -1.21
N GLU A 284 7.16 22.32 -0.52
CA GLU A 284 8.38 22.00 0.23
C GLU A 284 8.01 21.39 1.59
N VAL A 285 7.66 20.11 1.57
CA VAL A 285 7.23 19.35 2.75
C VAL A 285 7.77 17.92 2.73
N PHE A 286 8.16 17.43 3.91
CA PHE A 286 8.63 16.06 4.14
C PHE A 286 7.75 15.38 5.17
N VAL A 287 7.35 14.14 4.88
CA VAL A 287 6.52 13.29 5.73
C VAL A 287 7.33 12.10 6.20
N THR A 288 7.58 11.99 7.50
CA THR A 288 8.44 10.95 8.07
C THR A 288 7.73 10.18 9.17
N PRO A 289 7.46 8.87 9.00
CA PRO A 289 6.94 8.03 10.08
C PRO A 289 7.97 7.89 11.21
N VAL A 290 7.63 8.34 12.42
CA VAL A 290 8.51 8.33 13.60
C VAL A 290 7.91 7.59 14.80
N THR A 291 6.95 6.71 14.57
CA THR A 291 6.23 5.98 15.64
C THR A 291 7.18 5.26 16.59
N THR A 292 8.19 4.60 16.06
CA THR A 292 9.15 3.81 16.84
C THR A 292 10.33 4.64 17.42
N HIS A 293 10.41 5.92 17.07
CA HIS A 293 11.46 6.83 17.59
C HIS A 293 11.10 7.45 18.94
N TRP A 294 9.82 7.33 19.36
CA TRP A 294 9.31 7.97 20.56
C TRP A 294 8.65 6.97 21.51
N ALA A 295 9.14 6.89 22.73
CA ALA A 295 8.36 6.39 23.86
C ALA A 295 7.46 7.52 24.33
N THR A 296 6.15 7.29 24.38
CA THR A 296 5.17 8.32 24.69
C THR A 296 4.29 7.88 25.84
N PHE A 297 4.23 8.68 26.89
CA PHE A 297 3.37 8.46 28.03
C PHE A 297 2.38 9.60 28.17
N ALA A 298 1.12 9.27 28.40
CA ALA A 298 0.08 10.23 28.70
C ALA A 298 -0.22 10.22 30.20
N ILE A 299 -0.22 11.40 30.82
CA ILE A 299 -0.63 11.60 32.20
C ILE A 299 -2.00 12.26 32.17
N ALA A 300 -2.99 11.65 32.80
CA ALA A 300 -4.37 12.13 32.80
C ALA A 300 -5.02 12.08 34.21
N GLY A 301 -6.00 12.92 34.42
CA GLY A 301 -6.75 13.01 35.64
C GLY A 301 -6.69 14.38 36.32
N PRO A 302 -7.54 14.67 37.32
CA PRO A 302 -7.60 15.98 37.97
C PRO A 302 -6.32 16.41 38.66
N ARG A 303 -5.44 15.45 39.03
CA ARG A 303 -4.16 15.69 39.70
C ARG A 303 -2.96 15.56 38.76
N ALA A 304 -3.16 15.54 37.46
CA ALA A 304 -2.07 15.30 36.47
C ALA A 304 -1.00 16.40 36.45
N ARG A 305 -1.26 17.59 37.01
CA ARG A 305 -0.31 18.71 37.10
C ARG A 305 0.32 18.89 38.50
N GLN A 306 -0.12 18.09 39.47
CA GLN A 306 0.47 18.06 40.81
C GLN A 306 1.63 17.08 40.88
#